data_316b99e0c820ae06ce500b704959e2ba
#
_entry.id   316b99e0c820ae06ce500b704959e2ba
#
_cell.length_a   1.000
_cell.length_b   1.000
_cell.length_c   1.000
_cell.angle_alpha   90.00
_cell.angle_beta   90.00
_cell.angle_gamma   90.00
#
_symmetry.space_group_name_H-M   'P 1'
#
loop_
_entity.id
_entity.type
_entity.pdbx_description
1 polymer ?
#
loop_
_entity_poly.entity_id
_entity_poly.type
_entity_poly.pdbx_seq_one_letter_code
_entity_poly.pdbx_strand_id
1 'polypeptide(L)'
;MLHARITAPSYNEQRKFFVSTTFANSPDTFRMKIRIQSLVALTFVHVTFALQPMAEAVVPPPDGGYPRFNTAEGQNALSGLTTGIGNTAVGWFSLFSNTDGSFNTALGAGTLLFNLGNQASGEGTQNTAIGTAALLNNTTGASNTATSTTALLNNTTGNDNVATGVRALFSNTTGSSNIAIGFSALPNNTSGNFNIAVGSGAGGAITDAFNCIAIGHQGANVSQSCFIGNIRNAVVAPDAMPVLIDSAGKLGTTSGSSRRFKNEIKPMEQASEAILGLNPVTFRYKNDKTNTPQFGLIAEQVAEVNADLVARDQDGEIYTVRYDAVNAMLLNEFLKEHRRVDELKSAMAQQRKDFETALLRQRKANEALIARLNEQEAWIQKVSAQVEANGPGSQMLVENQ
;
A
#
# COMPACT_ATOMS: atom_id res chain seq x y z
N MET A 1 62.21 41.72 4.16
CA MET A 1 61.81 40.63 5.10
C MET A 1 60.63 41.12 5.91
N LEU A 2 59.41 40.78 5.48
CA LEU A 2 58.20 41.09 6.22
C LEU A 2 57.71 39.75 6.82
N HIS A 3 57.77 39.65 8.15
CA HIS A 3 57.17 38.57 8.89
C HIS A 3 55.70 38.88 9.15
N ALA A 4 54.77 38.27 8.39
CA ALA A 4 53.38 38.26 8.72
C ALA A 4 53.08 37.14 9.71
N ARG A 5 52.78 37.46 10.96
CA ARG A 5 52.20 36.55 11.94
C ARG A 5 50.73 36.38 11.58
N ILE A 6 50.34 35.21 11.12
CA ILE A 6 48.92 34.85 11.00
C ILE A 6 48.54 34.26 12.33
N THR A 7 47.79 35.01 13.14
CA THR A 7 47.07 34.52 14.34
C THR A 7 45.81 33.82 13.90
N ALA A 8 45.55 32.63 14.41
CA ALA A 8 44.29 31.91 14.18
C ALA A 8 43.11 32.72 14.75
N PRO A 9 41.98 32.84 14.01
CA PRO A 9 40.82 33.60 14.48
C PRO A 9 40.14 32.86 15.65
N SER A 10 39.64 33.65 16.63
CA SER A 10 38.93 33.16 17.79
C SER A 10 37.57 32.50 17.39
N TYR A 11 37.10 31.57 18.22
CA TYR A 11 35.85 30.81 18.06
C TYR A 11 34.60 31.62 17.64
N ASN A 12 34.53 32.90 18.02
CA ASN A 12 33.42 33.79 17.66
C ASN A 12 33.47 34.32 16.22
N GLU A 13 34.61 34.29 15.53
CA GLU A 13 34.70 34.76 14.15
C GLU A 13 34.34 33.69 13.14
N GLN A 14 34.46 32.40 13.49
CA GLN A 14 34.07 31.30 12.61
C GLN A 14 32.56 31.22 12.35
N ARG A 15 31.71 31.82 13.19
CA ARG A 15 30.26 31.91 12.94
C ARG A 15 29.84 32.90 11.84
N LYS A 16 30.72 33.78 11.37
CA LYS A 16 30.39 34.85 10.38
C LYS A 16 30.56 34.42 8.92
N PHE A 17 31.02 33.22 8.64
CA PHE A 17 31.20 32.75 7.26
C PHE A 17 30.01 31.98 6.68
N PHE A 18 28.83 32.08 7.29
CA PHE A 18 27.60 31.66 6.60
C PHE A 18 27.08 32.78 5.72
N VAL A 19 27.46 32.74 4.46
CA VAL A 19 26.89 33.64 3.43
C VAL A 19 25.43 33.24 3.22
N SER A 20 24.53 34.08 3.74
CA SER A 20 23.11 34.01 3.41
C SER A 20 22.91 34.53 1.99
N THR A 21 22.84 33.61 1.03
CA THR A 21 22.32 33.93 -0.32
C THR A 21 20.89 33.42 -0.41
N THR A 22 19.95 34.35 -0.37
CA THR A 22 18.54 34.10 -0.69
C THR A 22 18.42 33.86 -2.19
N PHE A 23 18.20 32.60 -2.59
CA PHE A 23 17.85 32.23 -3.95
C PHE A 23 16.42 31.73 -4.01
N ALA A 24 15.69 32.13 -5.06
CA ALA A 24 14.30 31.78 -5.30
C ALA A 24 14.09 30.25 -5.48
N ASN A 25 12.95 29.77 -5.00
CA ASN A 25 12.57 28.36 -4.97
C ASN A 25 12.30 27.79 -6.38
N SER A 26 13.27 27.10 -6.98
CA SER A 26 13.05 26.17 -8.08
C SER A 26 13.64 24.79 -7.72
N PRO A 27 13.13 23.67 -8.26
CA PRO A 27 13.64 22.33 -7.97
C PRO A 27 15.13 22.15 -8.32
N ASP A 28 15.61 22.88 -9.31
CA ASP A 28 17.02 22.84 -9.74
C ASP A 28 17.95 23.60 -8.78
N THR A 29 17.44 24.66 -8.14
CA THR A 29 18.19 25.39 -7.12
C THR A 29 18.33 24.61 -5.82
N PHE A 30 17.36 23.75 -5.48
CA PHE A 30 17.47 22.86 -4.33
C PHE A 30 18.54 21.78 -4.53
N ARG A 31 18.57 21.17 -5.73
CA ARG A 31 19.63 20.21 -6.11
C ARG A 31 21.01 20.86 -6.15
N MET A 32 21.09 22.12 -6.57
CA MET A 32 22.36 22.87 -6.61
C MET A 32 22.81 23.26 -5.20
N LYS A 33 21.91 23.65 -4.27
CA LYS A 33 22.23 23.92 -2.87
C LYS A 33 22.79 22.70 -2.15
N ILE A 34 22.17 21.51 -2.34
CA ILE A 34 22.68 20.26 -1.76
C ILE A 34 24.05 19.91 -2.32
N ARG A 35 24.28 20.10 -3.63
CA ARG A 35 25.59 19.87 -4.24
C ARG A 35 26.65 20.85 -3.73
N ILE A 36 26.30 22.11 -3.52
CA ILE A 36 27.22 23.14 -3.02
C ILE A 36 27.53 22.88 -1.54
N GLN A 37 26.54 22.55 -0.71
CA GLN A 37 26.77 22.22 0.71
C GLN A 37 27.57 20.93 0.88
N SER A 38 27.31 19.90 0.05
CA SER A 38 28.11 18.67 0.03
C SER A 38 29.54 18.94 -0.50
N LEU A 39 29.70 19.81 -1.50
CA LEU A 39 31.02 20.19 -2.03
C LEU A 39 31.78 21.04 -1.03
N VAL A 40 31.13 21.97 -0.32
CA VAL A 40 31.77 22.81 0.70
C VAL A 40 32.17 21.96 1.93
N ALA A 41 31.32 21.03 2.38
CA ALA A 41 31.69 20.11 3.44
C ALA A 41 32.84 19.17 3.01
N LEU A 42 32.80 18.65 1.80
CA LEU A 42 33.84 17.78 1.26
C LEU A 42 35.15 18.55 0.99
N THR A 43 35.09 19.80 0.46
CA THR A 43 36.26 20.68 0.27
C THR A 43 36.82 21.14 1.60
N PHE A 44 35.99 21.42 2.63
CA PHE A 44 36.50 21.77 3.95
C PHE A 44 37.28 20.60 4.59
N VAL A 45 36.76 19.38 4.48
CA VAL A 45 37.46 18.16 4.90
C VAL A 45 38.76 17.97 4.11
N HIS A 46 38.78 18.19 2.79
CA HIS A 46 39.99 18.03 1.97
C HIS A 46 41.00 19.14 2.16
N VAL A 47 40.58 20.40 2.36
CA VAL A 47 41.48 21.53 2.57
C VAL A 47 42.15 21.47 3.95
N THR A 48 41.39 21.00 4.97
CA THR A 48 42.00 20.77 6.31
C THR A 48 42.97 19.59 6.30
N PHE A 49 42.72 18.54 5.49
CA PHE A 49 43.69 17.44 5.29
C PHE A 49 44.97 17.89 4.54
N ALA A 50 44.85 18.81 3.59
CA ALA A 50 46.01 19.28 2.77
C ALA A 50 46.89 20.29 3.52
N LEU A 51 46.47 20.89 4.61
CA LEU A 51 47.18 21.89 5.38
C LEU A 51 47.89 21.38 6.66
N GLN A 52 47.80 20.08 6.92
CA GLN A 52 48.51 19.50 8.10
C GLN A 52 49.97 19.15 7.72
N PRO A 53 50.95 19.52 8.54
CA PRO A 53 52.27 18.93 8.44
C PRO A 53 52.13 17.41 8.60
N MET A 54 52.81 16.63 7.74
CA MET A 54 52.83 15.17 7.87
C MET A 54 53.16 14.81 9.30
N ALA A 55 52.14 14.33 10.03
CA ALA A 55 52.32 13.89 11.39
C ALA A 55 53.17 12.62 11.36
N GLU A 56 54.29 12.66 12.04
CA GLU A 56 55.03 11.46 12.39
C GLU A 56 54.08 10.53 13.15
N ALA A 57 54.27 9.24 13.00
CA ALA A 57 53.49 8.22 13.65
C ALA A 57 53.26 8.56 15.13
N VAL A 58 51.98 8.50 15.53
CA VAL A 58 51.53 8.91 16.85
C VAL A 58 52.36 8.28 17.97
N VAL A 59 53.09 9.12 18.68
CA VAL A 59 53.64 8.77 19.98
C VAL A 59 53.01 9.75 20.98
N PRO A 60 52.08 9.31 21.80
CA PRO A 60 52.37 8.62 23.02
C PRO A 60 51.72 7.23 23.06
N PRO A 61 52.22 6.33 23.98
CA PRO A 61 51.59 5.04 24.23
C PRO A 61 50.14 5.25 24.69
N PRO A 62 49.26 4.23 24.54
CA PRO A 62 47.90 4.31 25.07
C PRO A 62 48.00 4.71 26.54
N ASP A 63 47.68 5.95 26.81
CA ASP A 63 47.68 6.51 28.15
C ASP A 63 46.37 6.08 28.80
N GLY A 64 46.46 5.30 29.79
CA GLY A 64 45.42 4.72 30.63
C GLY A 64 44.18 5.60 30.80
N GLY A 65 43.06 5.03 31.23
CA GLY A 65 41.72 5.59 31.20
C GLY A 65 41.62 7.06 31.57
N TYR A 66 41.00 7.82 30.70
CA TYR A 66 40.58 9.19 30.95
C TYR A 66 39.59 9.25 32.13
N PRO A 67 39.54 10.36 32.89
CA PRO A 67 38.60 10.53 33.99
C PRO A 67 37.16 10.22 33.55
N ARG A 68 36.37 9.63 34.46
CA ARG A 68 34.93 9.37 34.24
C ARG A 68 34.62 8.33 33.15
N PHE A 69 35.49 7.31 33.03
CA PHE A 69 35.28 6.20 32.11
C PHE A 69 35.26 6.62 30.61
N ASN A 70 35.90 7.69 30.25
CA ASN A 70 36.02 8.14 28.86
C ASN A 70 37.24 7.49 28.18
N THR A 71 37.18 7.34 26.85
CA THR A 71 38.29 6.92 26.00
C THR A 71 38.46 7.95 24.88
N ALA A 72 39.69 8.44 24.70
CA ALA A 72 39.98 9.38 23.62
C ALA A 72 41.27 9.01 22.91
N GLU A 73 41.22 8.77 21.61
CA GLU A 73 42.35 8.45 20.73
C GLU A 73 42.31 9.25 19.44
N GLY A 74 43.33 10.01 19.15
CA GLY A 74 43.44 10.84 17.97
C GLY A 74 43.49 12.35 18.28
N GLN A 75 43.99 13.11 17.31
CA GLN A 75 44.17 14.56 17.45
C GLN A 75 42.84 15.24 17.75
N ASN A 76 42.74 15.96 18.86
CA ASN A 76 41.56 16.69 19.31
C ASN A 76 40.29 15.83 19.60
N ALA A 77 40.45 14.52 19.78
CA ALA A 77 39.36 13.69 20.29
C ALA A 77 38.96 14.13 21.71
N LEU A 78 37.64 14.32 21.97
CA LEU A 78 37.07 14.76 23.25
C LEU A 78 37.69 16.03 23.84
N SER A 79 38.33 16.90 23.07
CA SER A 79 39.07 18.05 23.63
C SER A 79 38.15 19.10 24.29
N GLY A 80 36.84 19.13 23.98
CA GLY A 80 35.86 20.01 24.63
C GLY A 80 35.21 19.45 25.90
N LEU A 81 35.56 18.23 26.32
CA LEU A 81 34.87 17.52 27.41
C LEU A 81 35.03 18.23 28.75
N THR A 82 33.93 18.43 29.46
CA THR A 82 33.90 19.01 30.81
C THR A 82 33.40 18.00 31.84
N THR A 83 32.14 17.60 31.78
CA THR A 83 31.51 16.73 32.78
C THR A 83 30.97 15.41 32.22
N GLY A 84 30.93 15.23 30.90
CA GLY A 84 30.44 14.00 30.25
C GLY A 84 31.16 12.74 30.70
N ILE A 85 30.42 11.64 30.80
CA ILE A 85 30.92 10.34 31.28
C ILE A 85 30.70 9.23 30.25
N GLY A 86 31.56 8.22 30.24
CA GLY A 86 31.37 7.00 29.46
C GLY A 86 31.43 7.21 27.94
N ASN A 87 32.12 8.23 27.45
CA ASN A 87 32.27 8.48 26.02
C ASN A 87 33.49 7.75 25.46
N THR A 88 33.37 7.24 24.24
CA THR A 88 34.46 6.68 23.45
C THR A 88 34.63 7.50 22.17
N ALA A 89 35.78 8.15 22.01
CA ALA A 89 36.12 8.95 20.84
C ALA A 89 37.44 8.48 20.24
N VAL A 90 37.39 7.91 19.05
CA VAL A 90 38.57 7.44 18.31
C VAL A 90 38.59 8.06 16.91
N GLY A 91 39.57 8.88 16.63
CA GLY A 91 39.73 9.55 15.33
C GLY A 91 39.93 11.06 15.46
N TRP A 92 40.41 11.67 14.37
CA TRP A 92 40.67 13.09 14.28
C TRP A 92 39.36 13.88 14.51
N PHE A 93 39.35 14.80 15.51
CA PHE A 93 38.19 15.63 15.90
C PHE A 93 36.91 14.82 16.27
N SER A 94 37.04 13.58 16.72
CA SER A 94 35.92 12.79 17.21
C SER A 94 35.38 13.37 18.52
N LEU A 95 34.06 13.62 18.62
CA LEU A 95 33.42 14.27 19.81
C LEU A 95 34.09 15.57 20.26
N PHE A 96 34.62 16.34 19.33
CA PHE A 96 35.42 17.52 19.62
C PHE A 96 34.71 18.56 20.49
N SER A 97 33.44 18.88 20.17
CA SER A 97 32.67 19.90 20.88
C SER A 97 31.85 19.36 22.05
N ASN A 98 31.97 18.06 22.36
CA ASN A 98 31.19 17.45 23.44
C ASN A 98 31.62 17.97 24.79
N THR A 99 30.71 18.62 25.52
CA THR A 99 30.95 19.17 26.85
C THR A 99 30.44 18.24 27.95
N ASP A 100 29.11 18.07 28.02
CA ASP A 100 28.43 17.32 29.08
C ASP A 100 27.75 16.05 28.56
N GLY A 101 27.72 15.84 27.22
CA GLY A 101 27.13 14.66 26.63
C GLY A 101 27.80 13.37 27.11
N SER A 102 27.00 12.36 27.43
CA SER A 102 27.45 11.13 28.04
C SER A 102 27.06 9.91 27.22
N PHE A 103 27.82 8.83 27.38
CA PHE A 103 27.56 7.53 26.75
C PHE A 103 27.55 7.57 25.21
N ASN A 104 28.34 8.47 24.63
CA ASN A 104 28.48 8.54 23.18
C ASN A 104 29.65 7.67 22.70
N THR A 105 29.48 6.97 21.61
CA THR A 105 30.53 6.23 20.91
C THR A 105 30.78 6.84 19.55
N ALA A 106 31.97 7.35 19.31
CA ALA A 106 32.36 7.99 18.08
C ALA A 106 33.66 7.38 17.54
N LEU A 107 33.59 6.67 16.42
CA LEU A 107 34.72 6.01 15.77
C LEU A 107 34.85 6.48 14.33
N GLY A 108 35.85 7.31 14.06
CA GLY A 108 36.13 7.89 12.77
C GLY A 108 36.41 9.38 12.81
N ALA A 109 37.01 9.92 11.75
CA ALA A 109 37.34 11.33 11.66
C ALA A 109 36.06 12.20 11.59
N GLY A 110 35.96 13.22 12.46
CA GLY A 110 34.83 14.16 12.52
C GLY A 110 33.49 13.56 12.94
N THR A 111 33.50 12.40 13.58
CA THR A 111 32.26 11.80 14.12
C THR A 111 31.77 12.61 15.31
N LEU A 112 30.44 12.92 15.35
CA LEU A 112 29.83 13.71 16.42
C LEU A 112 30.56 15.03 16.71
N LEU A 113 31.16 15.67 15.68
CA LEU A 113 32.05 16.81 15.84
C LEU A 113 31.41 17.95 16.65
N PHE A 114 30.14 18.30 16.33
CA PHE A 114 29.42 19.41 16.93
C PHE A 114 28.42 18.98 18.01
N ASN A 115 28.57 17.76 18.56
CA ASN A 115 27.73 17.32 19.68
C ASN A 115 27.98 18.20 20.89
N LEU A 116 26.98 18.90 21.38
CA LEU A 116 27.14 19.81 22.53
C LEU A 116 26.84 19.09 23.86
N GLY A 117 25.84 18.27 23.90
CA GLY A 117 25.44 17.48 25.03
C GLY A 117 25.01 18.30 26.26
N ASN A 118 23.97 17.83 26.91
CA ASN A 118 23.57 18.28 28.23
C ASN A 118 23.04 17.07 29.00
N GLN A 119 23.82 16.59 29.97
CA GLN A 119 23.48 15.38 30.72
C GLN A 119 22.20 15.55 31.55
N ALA A 120 21.92 16.74 32.04
CA ALA A 120 20.73 16.98 32.88
C ALA A 120 19.41 16.91 32.07
N SER A 121 19.43 17.33 30.81
CA SER A 121 18.28 17.23 29.89
C SER A 121 18.32 15.96 29.01
N GLY A 122 19.43 15.19 29.07
CA GLY A 122 19.62 14.03 28.19
C GLY A 122 20.00 14.37 26.73
N GLU A 123 20.22 15.65 26.43
CA GLU A 123 20.60 16.11 25.10
C GLU A 123 22.03 15.69 24.73
N GLY A 124 22.24 15.31 23.45
CA GLY A 124 23.54 14.92 22.93
C GLY A 124 24.14 13.71 23.63
N THR A 125 23.29 12.80 24.13
CA THR A 125 23.72 11.60 24.88
C THR A 125 23.36 10.32 24.11
N GLN A 126 24.03 9.21 24.45
CA GLN A 126 23.70 7.87 23.98
C GLN A 126 23.76 7.71 22.45
N ASN A 127 24.54 8.52 21.76
CA ASN A 127 24.71 8.40 20.31
C ASN A 127 25.83 7.43 19.96
N THR A 128 25.64 6.63 18.93
CA THR A 128 26.68 5.77 18.36
C THR A 128 26.93 6.21 16.91
N ALA A 129 28.15 6.69 16.65
CA ALA A 129 28.58 7.15 15.34
C ALA A 129 29.87 6.43 14.89
N ILE A 130 29.78 5.67 13.80
CA ILE A 130 30.90 4.90 13.24
C ILE A 130 31.06 5.24 11.76
N GLY A 131 32.21 5.79 11.40
CA GLY A 131 32.51 6.20 10.02
C GLY A 131 32.77 7.71 9.90
N THR A 132 33.54 8.11 8.89
CA THR A 132 33.90 9.51 8.68
C THR A 132 32.68 10.41 8.62
N ALA A 133 32.63 11.47 9.45
CA ALA A 133 31.57 12.46 9.50
C ALA A 133 30.16 11.89 9.79
N ALA A 134 30.06 10.71 10.41
CA ALA A 134 28.77 10.22 10.92
C ALA A 134 28.30 11.13 12.06
N LEU A 135 27.02 11.57 12.04
CA LEU A 135 26.42 12.52 13.01
C LEU A 135 27.24 13.81 13.20
N LEU A 136 27.93 14.26 12.17
CA LEU A 136 28.86 15.40 12.27
C LEU A 136 28.19 16.65 12.86
N ASN A 137 27.00 17.00 12.36
CA ASN A 137 26.25 18.21 12.74
C ASN A 137 25.27 17.98 13.91
N ASN A 138 25.33 16.83 14.58
CA ASN A 138 24.47 16.60 15.74
C ASN A 138 24.77 17.64 16.82
N THR A 139 23.76 18.34 17.28
CA THR A 139 23.94 19.32 18.38
C THR A 139 23.37 18.79 19.68
N THR A 140 22.09 18.50 19.74
CA THR A 140 21.39 18.05 20.93
C THR A 140 20.67 16.71 20.74
N GLY A 141 20.67 16.17 19.52
CA GLY A 141 20.04 14.88 19.23
C GLY A 141 20.64 13.75 20.08
N ALA A 142 19.79 12.89 20.62
CA ALA A 142 20.16 11.79 21.50
C ALA A 142 19.72 10.43 20.95
N SER A 143 20.34 9.35 21.43
CA SER A 143 19.97 7.96 21.11
C SER A 143 20.03 7.62 19.63
N ASN A 144 20.85 8.31 18.84
CA ASN A 144 20.98 8.04 17.42
C ASN A 144 22.10 7.02 17.16
N THR A 145 21.86 6.14 16.20
CA THR A 145 22.86 5.20 15.68
C THR A 145 23.16 5.51 14.23
N ALA A 146 24.38 5.91 13.92
CA ALA A 146 24.85 6.22 12.58
C ALA A 146 26.08 5.34 12.24
N THR A 147 25.93 4.43 11.27
CA THR A 147 27.01 3.55 10.84
C THR A 147 27.28 3.73 9.35
N SER A 148 28.42 4.20 9.03
CA SER A 148 29.02 4.51 7.72
C SER A 148 29.29 5.99 7.49
N THR A 149 30.09 6.28 6.46
CA THR A 149 30.46 7.64 6.05
C THR A 149 29.22 8.51 5.82
N THR A 150 29.16 9.66 6.48
CA THR A 150 28.09 10.67 6.36
C THR A 150 26.65 10.18 6.66
N ALA A 151 26.51 9.08 7.41
CA ALA A 151 25.22 8.69 7.97
C ALA A 151 24.78 9.75 8.99
N LEU A 152 23.49 10.18 8.91
CA LEU A 152 22.92 11.26 9.75
C LEU A 152 23.76 12.54 9.80
N LEU A 153 24.45 12.87 8.70
CA LEU A 153 25.40 13.99 8.66
C LEU A 153 24.81 15.29 9.21
N ASN A 154 23.58 15.63 8.79
CA ASN A 154 22.94 16.92 9.10
C ASN A 154 21.95 16.86 10.26
N ASN A 155 21.91 15.76 11.01
CA ASN A 155 21.06 15.70 12.18
C ASN A 155 21.45 16.81 13.18
N THR A 156 20.47 17.57 13.66
CA THR A 156 20.72 18.60 14.67
C THR A 156 20.10 18.23 16.01
N THR A 157 18.80 18.00 16.04
CA THR A 157 18.03 17.74 17.27
C THR A 157 17.20 16.45 17.18
N GLY A 158 17.21 15.74 16.03
CA GLY A 158 16.49 14.48 15.85
C GLY A 158 17.00 13.38 16.79
N ASN A 159 16.09 12.61 17.37
CA ASN A 159 16.38 11.56 18.34
C ASN A 159 15.99 10.18 17.82
N ASP A 160 16.57 9.13 18.43
CA ASP A 160 16.15 7.73 18.21
C ASP A 160 16.22 7.26 16.74
N ASN A 161 17.11 7.85 15.95
CA ASN A 161 17.27 7.48 14.55
C ASN A 161 18.33 6.38 14.38
N VAL A 162 18.07 5.44 13.48
CA VAL A 162 19.02 4.41 13.06
C VAL A 162 19.35 4.60 11.58
N ALA A 163 20.60 4.90 11.28
CA ALA A 163 21.10 5.09 9.92
C ALA A 163 22.30 4.17 9.66
N THR A 164 22.13 3.15 8.84
CA THR A 164 23.18 2.21 8.46
C THR A 164 23.38 2.23 6.95
N GLY A 165 24.49 2.78 6.50
CA GLY A 165 24.83 2.93 5.08
C GLY A 165 25.31 4.33 4.76
N VAL A 166 26.17 4.43 3.74
CA VAL A 166 26.71 5.73 3.28
C VAL A 166 25.54 6.63 2.90
N ARG A 167 25.49 7.85 3.49
CA ARG A 167 24.43 8.85 3.29
C ARG A 167 23.03 8.41 3.72
N ALA A 168 22.88 7.40 4.56
CA ALA A 168 21.58 7.09 5.16
C ALA A 168 21.14 8.27 6.07
N LEU A 169 19.88 8.74 5.96
CA LEU A 169 19.32 9.91 6.65
C LEU A 169 20.19 11.18 6.54
N PHE A 170 20.83 11.36 5.39
CA PHE A 170 21.81 12.42 5.18
C PHE A 170 21.29 13.82 5.48
N SER A 171 20.06 14.15 5.07
CA SER A 171 19.47 15.48 5.23
C SER A 171 18.61 15.64 6.49
N ASN A 172 18.53 14.60 7.34
CA ASN A 172 17.72 14.68 8.55
C ASN A 172 18.20 15.82 9.45
N THR A 173 17.29 16.66 9.90
CA THR A 173 17.61 17.76 10.82
C THR A 173 16.94 17.56 12.19
N THR A 174 15.62 17.41 12.19
CA THR A 174 14.79 17.31 13.39
C THR A 174 13.98 16.01 13.46
N GLY A 175 13.92 15.26 12.35
CA GLY A 175 13.17 14.01 12.27
C GLY A 175 13.66 12.99 13.29
N SER A 176 12.74 12.29 13.96
CA SER A 176 13.02 11.35 15.04
C SER A 176 12.41 9.97 14.76
N SER A 177 12.98 8.95 15.41
CA SER A 177 12.50 7.56 15.34
C SER A 177 12.46 6.99 13.91
N ASN A 178 13.40 7.39 13.05
CA ASN A 178 13.50 6.89 11.69
C ASN A 178 14.54 5.75 11.60
N ILE A 179 14.25 4.76 10.77
CA ILE A 179 15.14 3.63 10.46
C ILE A 179 15.50 3.67 8.98
N ALA A 180 16.78 3.86 8.66
CA ALA A 180 17.30 3.90 7.29
C ALA A 180 18.47 2.92 7.14
N ILE A 181 18.25 1.84 6.38
CA ILE A 181 19.26 0.81 6.16
C ILE A 181 19.53 0.67 4.65
N GLY A 182 20.71 1.02 4.23
CA GLY A 182 21.17 0.97 2.85
C GLY A 182 21.82 2.25 2.37
N PHE A 183 22.56 2.18 1.27
CA PHE A 183 23.14 3.35 0.61
C PHE A 183 22.05 4.38 0.29
N SER A 184 22.19 5.62 0.80
CA SER A 184 21.21 6.69 0.58
C SER A 184 19.76 6.25 0.89
N ALA A 185 19.54 5.52 1.97
CA ALA A 185 18.18 5.30 2.49
C ALA A 185 17.70 6.57 3.21
N LEU A 186 16.45 7.03 2.95
CA LEU A 186 15.87 8.29 3.45
C LEU A 186 16.78 9.52 3.28
N PRO A 187 17.42 9.73 2.14
CA PRO A 187 18.46 10.74 2.01
C PRO A 187 17.93 12.17 2.10
N ASN A 188 16.63 12.37 1.81
CA ASN A 188 15.98 13.67 1.73
C ASN A 188 15.03 13.95 2.92
N ASN A 189 14.90 13.00 3.85
CA ASN A 189 14.09 13.24 5.05
C ASN A 189 14.70 14.39 5.86
N THR A 190 13.91 15.40 6.19
CA THR A 190 14.36 16.57 6.95
C THR A 190 13.75 16.59 8.35
N SER A 191 12.44 16.42 8.46
CA SER A 191 11.67 16.50 9.71
C SER A 191 10.65 15.38 9.90
N GLY A 192 10.52 14.46 8.91
CA GLY A 192 9.64 13.31 8.99
C GLY A 192 10.03 12.34 10.12
N ASN A 193 9.04 11.76 10.80
CA ASN A 193 9.24 10.89 11.95
C ASN A 193 8.67 9.49 11.69
N PHE A 194 9.19 8.49 12.42
CA PHE A 194 8.69 7.11 12.39
C PHE A 194 8.74 6.47 11.00
N ASN A 195 9.66 6.89 10.13
CA ASN A 195 9.81 6.33 8.80
C ASN A 195 10.79 5.15 8.80
N ILE A 196 10.49 4.12 8.05
CA ILE A 196 11.32 2.93 7.86
C ILE A 196 11.69 2.82 6.39
N ALA A 197 12.98 2.83 6.07
CA ALA A 197 13.48 2.61 4.71
C ALA A 197 14.58 1.55 4.70
N VAL A 198 14.37 0.50 3.91
CA VAL A 198 15.31 -0.60 3.75
C VAL A 198 15.64 -0.81 2.28
N GLY A 199 16.90 -0.71 1.93
CA GLY A 199 17.42 -0.85 0.57
C GLY A 199 18.10 0.41 0.05
N SER A 200 18.92 0.26 -0.97
CA SER A 200 19.62 1.39 -1.63
C SER A 200 18.62 2.37 -2.23
N GLY A 201 18.68 3.65 -1.85
CA GLY A 201 17.77 4.69 -2.31
C GLY A 201 16.33 4.56 -1.80
N ALA A 202 16.05 3.62 -0.90
CA ALA A 202 14.71 3.46 -0.34
C ALA A 202 14.27 4.73 0.40
N GLY A 203 13.00 5.11 0.25
CA GLY A 203 12.45 6.33 0.85
C GLY A 203 12.98 7.64 0.26
N GLY A 204 13.62 7.60 -0.92
CA GLY A 204 14.25 8.77 -1.54
C GLY A 204 13.32 9.95 -1.86
N ALA A 205 12.02 9.71 -1.97
CA ALA A 205 11.01 10.75 -2.19
C ALA A 205 10.36 11.27 -0.88
N ILE A 206 10.71 10.72 0.29
CA ILE A 206 10.18 11.13 1.60
C ILE A 206 11.00 12.31 2.11
N THR A 207 10.34 13.41 2.48
CA THR A 207 10.98 14.64 2.97
C THR A 207 10.55 15.02 4.38
N ASP A 208 9.27 15.08 4.65
CA ASP A 208 8.66 15.47 5.93
C ASP A 208 7.45 14.60 6.32
N ALA A 209 7.08 13.65 5.48
CA ALA A 209 6.02 12.69 5.80
C ALA A 209 6.42 11.79 7.00
N PHE A 210 5.42 11.26 7.70
CA PHE A 210 5.60 10.43 8.89
C PHE A 210 4.91 9.06 8.75
N ASN A 211 5.37 8.07 9.52
CA ASN A 211 4.86 6.70 9.48
C ASN A 211 4.87 6.08 8.08
N CYS A 212 5.93 6.32 7.32
CA CYS A 212 6.10 5.71 5.98
C CYS A 212 7.01 4.48 6.07
N ILE A 213 6.66 3.44 5.33
CA ILE A 213 7.51 2.26 5.14
C ILE A 213 7.91 2.19 3.66
N ALA A 214 9.20 2.12 3.37
CA ALA A 214 9.73 1.99 2.01
C ALA A 214 10.77 0.86 1.97
N ILE A 215 10.43 -0.26 1.33
CA ILE A 215 11.33 -1.40 1.17
C ILE A 215 11.67 -1.55 -0.30
N GLY A 216 12.93 -1.30 -0.68
CA GLY A 216 13.37 -1.37 -2.07
C GLY A 216 12.63 -0.43 -3.03
N HIS A 217 12.03 0.65 -2.52
CA HIS A 217 11.21 1.60 -3.26
C HIS A 217 11.50 3.04 -2.82
N GLN A 218 11.44 3.99 -3.75
CA GLN A 218 11.67 5.41 -3.41
C GLN A 218 10.60 6.02 -2.49
N GLY A 219 9.44 5.36 -2.36
CA GLY A 219 8.32 5.91 -1.61
C GLY A 219 7.65 7.10 -2.29
N ALA A 220 6.84 7.80 -1.53
CA ALA A 220 6.29 9.13 -1.84
C ALA A 220 6.20 9.92 -0.53
N ASN A 221 6.15 11.25 -0.62
CA ASN A 221 6.02 12.10 0.57
C ASN A 221 4.55 12.16 1.02
N VAL A 222 4.01 11.01 1.42
CA VAL A 222 2.62 10.81 1.87
C VAL A 222 2.67 10.01 3.16
N SER A 223 2.23 10.62 4.24
CA SER A 223 2.22 9.99 5.56
C SER A 223 1.33 8.73 5.63
N GLN A 224 1.65 7.84 6.57
CA GLN A 224 0.89 6.60 6.82
C GLN A 224 0.80 5.69 5.59
N SER A 225 1.88 5.54 4.86
CA SER A 225 1.95 4.80 3.61
C SER A 225 3.00 3.68 3.65
N CYS A 226 2.75 2.60 2.91
CA CYS A 226 3.68 1.49 2.76
C CYS A 226 3.98 1.25 1.28
N PHE A 227 5.26 1.28 0.92
CA PHE A 227 5.76 1.05 -0.43
C PHE A 227 6.76 -0.11 -0.41
N ILE A 228 6.44 -1.17 -1.12
CA ILE A 228 7.35 -2.31 -1.32
C ILE A 228 7.66 -2.40 -2.82
N GLY A 229 8.94 -2.38 -3.15
CA GLY A 229 9.42 -2.47 -4.53
C GLY A 229 9.11 -3.80 -5.18
N ASN A 230 9.01 -3.79 -6.52
CA ASN A 230 8.89 -5.00 -7.36
C ASN A 230 7.66 -5.89 -7.12
N ILE A 231 6.61 -5.39 -6.43
CA ILE A 231 5.32 -6.11 -6.30
C ILE A 231 4.47 -5.87 -7.56
N ARG A 232 4.32 -4.60 -7.97
CA ARG A 232 3.54 -4.25 -9.15
C ARG A 232 4.20 -4.80 -10.41
N ASN A 233 3.42 -5.45 -11.28
CA ASN A 233 3.86 -6.09 -12.53
C ASN A 233 4.80 -7.30 -12.34
N ALA A 234 4.99 -7.79 -11.12
CA ALA A 234 5.65 -9.06 -10.91
C ALA A 234 4.78 -10.20 -11.44
N VAL A 235 5.35 -11.07 -12.26
CA VAL A 235 4.69 -12.29 -12.71
C VAL A 235 4.86 -13.35 -11.62
N VAL A 236 3.76 -13.87 -11.12
CA VAL A 236 3.74 -14.95 -10.13
C VAL A 236 3.38 -16.27 -10.78
N ALA A 237 3.74 -17.38 -10.15
CA ALA A 237 3.41 -18.74 -10.62
C ALA A 237 1.88 -18.96 -10.64
N PRO A 238 1.37 -19.90 -11.47
CA PRO A 238 -0.07 -20.16 -11.59
C PRO A 238 -0.77 -20.60 -10.30
N ASP A 239 -0.03 -21.10 -9.33
CA ASP A 239 -0.50 -21.51 -8.00
C ASP A 239 -0.51 -20.38 -6.97
N ALA A 240 -0.25 -19.14 -7.38
CA ALA A 240 -0.26 -17.97 -6.50
C ALA A 240 -1.62 -17.75 -5.85
N MET A 241 -1.59 -17.35 -4.60
CA MET A 241 -2.77 -17.04 -3.79
C MET A 241 -2.86 -15.50 -3.52
N PRO A 242 -4.07 -14.94 -3.46
CA PRO A 242 -4.25 -13.56 -3.02
C PRO A 242 -3.71 -13.35 -1.61
N VAL A 243 -3.10 -12.18 -1.38
CA VAL A 243 -2.71 -11.73 -0.04
C VAL A 243 -3.85 -10.91 0.55
N LEU A 244 -4.28 -11.29 1.72
CA LEU A 244 -5.32 -10.61 2.50
C LEU A 244 -4.69 -9.94 3.71
N ILE A 245 -5.32 -8.86 4.19
CA ILE A 245 -4.98 -8.20 5.44
C ILE A 245 -6.18 -8.34 6.41
N ASP A 246 -5.93 -8.74 7.64
CA ASP A 246 -6.97 -8.81 8.68
C ASP A 246 -7.10 -7.47 9.46
N SER A 247 -8.08 -7.39 10.34
CA SER A 247 -8.34 -6.19 11.15
C SER A 247 -7.19 -5.81 12.10
N ALA A 248 -6.27 -6.74 12.39
CA ALA A 248 -5.07 -6.48 13.16
C ALA A 248 -3.87 -6.04 12.29
N GLY A 249 -4.07 -5.89 10.97
CA GLY A 249 -3.00 -5.54 10.03
C GLY A 249 -2.09 -6.70 9.62
N LYS A 250 -2.43 -7.94 9.98
CA LYS A 250 -1.64 -9.13 9.64
C LYS A 250 -1.89 -9.55 8.20
N LEU A 251 -0.82 -9.71 7.43
CA LEU A 251 -0.87 -10.24 6.07
C LEU A 251 -0.93 -11.78 6.06
N GLY A 252 -1.79 -12.35 5.24
CA GLY A 252 -1.92 -13.78 5.04
C GLY A 252 -2.51 -14.10 3.67
N THR A 253 -2.47 -15.37 3.26
CA THR A 253 -2.87 -15.76 1.91
C THR A 253 -4.31 -16.24 1.79
N THR A 254 -5.00 -16.53 2.88
CA THR A 254 -6.41 -16.99 2.84
C THR A 254 -7.04 -17.09 4.22
N SER A 255 -8.36 -16.91 4.27
CA SER A 255 -9.19 -17.25 5.42
C SER A 255 -9.52 -18.75 5.53
N GLY A 256 -8.91 -19.61 4.70
CA GLY A 256 -9.09 -21.05 4.72
C GLY A 256 -10.49 -21.54 4.30
N SER A 257 -10.66 -22.03 3.07
CA SER A 257 -11.95 -22.56 2.58
C SER A 257 -12.20 -24.03 2.95
N SER A 258 -11.19 -24.74 3.48
CA SER A 258 -11.32 -26.15 3.87
C SER A 258 -12.33 -26.34 5.00
N ARG A 259 -13.06 -27.44 4.95
CA ARG A 259 -14.01 -27.87 6.00
C ARG A 259 -13.40 -27.87 7.42
N ARG A 260 -12.08 -28.16 7.54
CA ARG A 260 -11.35 -28.18 8.82
C ARG A 260 -11.32 -26.82 9.55
N PHE A 261 -11.61 -25.72 8.82
CA PHE A 261 -11.64 -24.36 9.37
C PHE A 261 -13.05 -23.81 9.54
N LYS A 262 -14.11 -24.62 9.29
CA LYS A 262 -15.50 -24.18 9.28
C LYS A 262 -16.34 -25.01 10.23
N ASN A 263 -17.16 -24.35 11.01
CA ASN A 263 -18.17 -24.94 11.86
C ASN A 263 -19.57 -24.66 11.27
N GLU A 264 -20.58 -25.37 11.72
CA GLU A 264 -22.00 -25.15 11.40
C GLU A 264 -22.29 -25.06 9.89
N ILE A 265 -21.69 -25.93 9.10
CA ILE A 265 -21.87 -25.94 7.64
C ILE A 265 -23.29 -26.39 7.32
N LYS A 266 -24.08 -25.48 6.74
CA LYS A 266 -25.48 -25.68 6.33
C LYS A 266 -25.65 -25.23 4.87
N PRO A 267 -26.66 -25.77 4.14
CA PRO A 267 -27.08 -25.21 2.87
C PRO A 267 -27.47 -23.74 3.03
N MET A 268 -27.24 -22.94 2.00
CA MET A 268 -27.50 -21.49 2.07
C MET A 268 -29.00 -21.15 1.98
N GLU A 269 -29.77 -22.02 1.30
CA GLU A 269 -31.23 -21.90 1.14
C GLU A 269 -31.68 -20.48 0.77
N GLN A 270 -32.54 -19.85 1.58
CA GLN A 270 -33.09 -18.52 1.33
C GLN A 270 -32.13 -17.38 1.71
N ALA A 271 -31.05 -17.66 2.46
CA ALA A 271 -30.10 -16.62 2.88
C ALA A 271 -29.48 -15.86 1.70
N SER A 272 -29.37 -16.50 0.53
CA SER A 272 -28.85 -15.86 -0.69
C SER A 272 -29.82 -14.90 -1.37
N GLU A 273 -31.09 -14.93 -1.02
CA GLU A 273 -32.10 -14.03 -1.64
C GLU A 273 -31.84 -12.56 -1.33
N ALA A 274 -31.09 -12.27 -0.28
CA ALA A 274 -30.64 -10.91 0.05
C ALA A 274 -29.93 -10.21 -1.12
N ILE A 275 -29.20 -10.96 -1.99
CA ILE A 275 -28.52 -10.32 -3.14
C ILE A 275 -29.47 -9.71 -4.16
N LEU A 276 -30.71 -10.17 -4.22
CA LEU A 276 -31.74 -9.63 -5.13
C LEU A 276 -32.17 -8.20 -4.74
N GLY A 277 -31.90 -7.80 -3.49
CA GLY A 277 -32.11 -6.43 -3.00
C GLY A 277 -30.91 -5.50 -3.21
N LEU A 278 -29.76 -6.00 -3.69
CA LEU A 278 -28.58 -5.19 -3.92
C LEU A 278 -28.71 -4.36 -5.22
N ASN A 279 -28.16 -3.14 -5.20
CA ASN A 279 -28.20 -2.21 -6.32
C ASN A 279 -26.81 -1.99 -6.92
N PRO A 280 -26.44 -2.65 -8.03
CA PRO A 280 -25.19 -2.40 -8.72
C PRO A 280 -25.13 -1.01 -9.33
N VAL A 281 -24.01 -0.32 -9.15
CA VAL A 281 -23.79 1.06 -9.60
C VAL A 281 -22.53 1.20 -10.41
N THR A 282 -22.44 2.27 -11.19
CA THR A 282 -21.20 2.77 -11.77
C THR A 282 -20.72 3.98 -10.96
N PHE A 283 -19.43 4.08 -10.69
CA PHE A 283 -18.89 5.18 -9.93
C PHE A 283 -17.46 5.54 -10.37
N ARG A 284 -16.91 6.57 -9.77
CA ARG A 284 -15.48 6.94 -9.88
C ARG A 284 -14.95 7.25 -8.50
N TYR A 285 -13.69 6.82 -8.23
CA TYR A 285 -13.05 7.16 -6.98
C TYR A 285 -12.71 8.66 -6.92
N LYS A 286 -12.98 9.33 -5.80
CA LYS A 286 -12.70 10.76 -5.59
C LYS A 286 -11.22 11.11 -5.79
N ASN A 287 -10.32 10.16 -5.50
CA ASN A 287 -8.87 10.33 -5.57
C ASN A 287 -8.27 9.82 -6.89
N ASP A 288 -9.09 9.32 -7.83
CA ASP A 288 -8.60 8.83 -9.12
C ASP A 288 -8.44 9.98 -10.11
N LYS A 289 -7.19 10.39 -10.36
CA LYS A 289 -6.84 11.43 -11.34
C LYS A 289 -7.11 11.02 -12.78
N THR A 290 -7.21 9.72 -13.06
CA THR A 290 -7.50 9.19 -14.40
C THR A 290 -8.99 9.17 -14.69
N ASN A 291 -9.83 9.38 -13.69
CA ASN A 291 -11.28 9.41 -13.77
C ASN A 291 -11.88 8.13 -14.40
N THR A 292 -11.27 6.99 -14.09
CA THR A 292 -11.63 5.68 -14.65
C THR A 292 -12.98 5.20 -14.11
N PRO A 293 -13.96 4.85 -14.98
CA PRO A 293 -15.22 4.28 -14.54
C PRO A 293 -15.03 2.96 -13.80
N GLN A 294 -15.73 2.79 -12.71
CA GLN A 294 -15.77 1.59 -11.88
C GLN A 294 -17.17 1.02 -11.81
N PHE A 295 -17.28 -0.25 -11.48
CA PHE A 295 -18.54 -0.97 -11.31
C PHE A 295 -18.52 -1.68 -9.96
N GLY A 296 -19.60 -1.61 -9.21
CA GLY A 296 -19.63 -2.25 -7.91
C GLY A 296 -20.91 -1.93 -7.12
N LEU A 297 -20.80 -2.05 -5.82
CA LEU A 297 -21.86 -1.81 -4.85
C LEU A 297 -21.43 -0.71 -3.87
N ILE A 298 -22.39 0.01 -3.31
CA ILE A 298 -22.16 0.97 -2.23
C ILE A 298 -22.32 0.23 -0.91
N ALA A 299 -21.27 0.20 -0.10
CA ALA A 299 -21.20 -0.63 1.11
C ALA A 299 -22.31 -0.28 2.12
N GLU A 300 -22.66 0.99 2.27
CA GLU A 300 -23.75 1.46 3.13
C GLU A 300 -25.11 0.89 2.69
N GLN A 301 -25.41 0.91 1.38
CA GLN A 301 -26.65 0.34 0.84
C GLN A 301 -26.68 -1.19 0.97
N VAL A 302 -25.52 -1.84 0.85
CA VAL A 302 -25.41 -3.29 1.09
C VAL A 302 -25.69 -3.62 2.56
N ALA A 303 -25.20 -2.81 3.50
CA ALA A 303 -25.42 -3.00 4.92
C ALA A 303 -26.92 -2.84 5.32
N GLU A 304 -27.67 -1.99 4.63
CA GLU A 304 -29.14 -1.86 4.82
C GLU A 304 -29.88 -3.13 4.41
N VAL A 305 -29.40 -3.84 3.38
CA VAL A 305 -29.99 -5.10 2.93
C VAL A 305 -29.53 -6.26 3.82
N ASN A 306 -28.24 -6.36 4.09
CA ASN A 306 -27.66 -7.40 4.95
C ASN A 306 -26.29 -6.94 5.50
N ALA A 307 -26.26 -6.68 6.80
CA ALA A 307 -25.07 -6.20 7.52
C ALA A 307 -23.89 -7.19 7.51
N ASP A 308 -24.13 -8.49 7.29
CA ASP A 308 -23.08 -9.50 7.22
C ASP A 308 -22.29 -9.47 5.91
N LEU A 309 -22.77 -8.72 4.90
CA LEU A 309 -22.12 -8.57 3.61
C LEU A 309 -21.12 -7.40 3.53
N VAL A 310 -20.89 -6.71 4.63
CA VAL A 310 -19.90 -5.63 4.70
C VAL A 310 -18.80 -5.92 5.72
N ALA A 311 -17.62 -5.35 5.48
CA ALA A 311 -16.56 -5.28 6.47
C ALA A 311 -16.50 -3.83 7.01
N ARG A 312 -16.15 -3.71 8.30
CA ARG A 312 -15.97 -2.44 8.99
C ARG A 312 -14.52 -2.17 9.26
N ASP A 313 -14.15 -0.91 9.38
CA ASP A 313 -12.81 -0.48 9.78
C ASP A 313 -12.58 -0.59 11.30
N GLN A 314 -11.45 -0.07 11.77
CA GLN A 314 -11.05 -0.12 13.19
C GLN A 314 -11.96 0.73 14.10
N ASP A 315 -12.61 1.76 13.54
CA ASP A 315 -13.52 2.65 14.24
C ASP A 315 -14.97 2.13 14.22
N GLY A 316 -15.22 0.99 13.55
CA GLY A 316 -16.51 0.36 13.41
C GLY A 316 -17.35 0.91 12.26
N GLU A 317 -16.83 1.85 11.46
CA GLU A 317 -17.49 2.42 10.30
C GLU A 317 -17.53 1.42 9.13
N ILE A 318 -18.56 1.52 8.30
CA ILE A 318 -18.69 0.66 7.10
C ILE A 318 -17.58 1.02 6.13
N TYR A 319 -16.77 0.02 5.75
CA TYR A 319 -15.59 0.24 4.93
C TYR A 319 -15.69 -0.36 3.52
N THR A 320 -16.11 -1.63 3.41
CA THR A 320 -16.15 -2.31 2.11
C THR A 320 -17.16 -3.44 2.07
N VAL A 321 -17.52 -3.89 0.85
CA VAL A 321 -18.39 -5.04 0.61
C VAL A 321 -17.56 -6.33 0.60
N ARG A 322 -18.07 -7.38 1.21
CA ARG A 322 -17.50 -8.73 1.17
C ARG A 322 -17.91 -9.44 -0.13
N TYR A 323 -17.29 -9.07 -1.23
CA TYR A 323 -17.60 -9.59 -2.56
C TYR A 323 -17.46 -11.10 -2.70
N ASP A 324 -16.59 -11.74 -1.95
CA ASP A 324 -16.45 -13.20 -1.86
C ASP A 324 -17.73 -13.87 -1.33
N ALA A 325 -18.37 -13.27 -0.32
CA ALA A 325 -19.66 -13.72 0.20
C ALA A 325 -20.78 -13.49 -0.84
N VAL A 326 -20.83 -12.32 -1.47
CA VAL A 326 -21.78 -12.00 -2.56
C VAL A 326 -21.65 -13.00 -3.70
N ASN A 327 -20.44 -13.35 -4.13
CA ASN A 327 -20.21 -14.33 -5.19
C ASN A 327 -20.75 -15.73 -4.83
N ALA A 328 -20.60 -16.17 -3.58
CA ALA A 328 -21.13 -17.45 -3.14
C ALA A 328 -22.68 -17.45 -3.14
N MET A 329 -23.31 -16.35 -2.72
CA MET A 329 -24.76 -16.17 -2.78
C MET A 329 -25.25 -16.12 -4.22
N LEU A 330 -24.57 -15.41 -5.11
CA LEU A 330 -24.90 -15.34 -6.51
C LEU A 330 -24.88 -16.73 -7.18
N LEU A 331 -23.88 -17.56 -6.85
CA LEU A 331 -23.85 -18.93 -7.32
C LEU A 331 -25.08 -19.72 -6.85
N ASN A 332 -25.50 -19.55 -5.59
CA ASN A 332 -26.69 -20.26 -5.09
C ASN A 332 -27.97 -19.84 -5.82
N GLU A 333 -28.18 -18.53 -6.04
CA GLU A 333 -29.34 -18.04 -6.80
C GLU A 333 -29.28 -18.50 -8.26
N PHE A 334 -28.11 -18.45 -8.91
CA PHE A 334 -27.96 -18.99 -10.27
C PHE A 334 -28.35 -20.46 -10.37
N LEU A 335 -27.97 -21.28 -9.39
CA LEU A 335 -28.35 -22.70 -9.34
C LEU A 335 -29.83 -22.91 -9.07
N LYS A 336 -30.48 -22.04 -8.29
CA LYS A 336 -31.95 -22.05 -8.11
C LYS A 336 -32.66 -21.71 -9.42
N GLU A 337 -32.26 -20.64 -10.09
CA GLU A 337 -32.83 -20.25 -11.39
C GLU A 337 -32.59 -21.30 -12.49
N HIS A 338 -31.42 -21.92 -12.50
CA HIS A 338 -31.14 -23.00 -13.45
C HIS A 338 -32.12 -24.17 -13.27
N ARG A 339 -32.36 -24.61 -12.03
CA ARG A 339 -33.35 -25.68 -11.74
C ARG A 339 -34.76 -25.25 -12.16
N ARG A 340 -35.15 -24.01 -11.88
CA ARG A 340 -36.47 -23.47 -12.27
C ARG A 340 -36.65 -23.44 -13.79
N VAL A 341 -35.61 -23.07 -14.54
CA VAL A 341 -35.64 -23.11 -16.00
C VAL A 341 -35.82 -24.55 -16.54
N ASP A 342 -35.17 -25.54 -15.91
CA ASP A 342 -35.31 -26.94 -16.33
C ASP A 342 -36.70 -27.52 -15.99
N GLU A 343 -37.28 -27.13 -14.85
CA GLU A 343 -38.67 -27.44 -14.50
C GLU A 343 -39.65 -26.83 -15.50
N LEU A 344 -39.45 -25.54 -15.87
CA LEU A 344 -40.28 -24.88 -16.85
C LEU A 344 -40.18 -25.54 -18.24
N LYS A 345 -38.96 -25.90 -18.68
CA LYS A 345 -38.80 -26.66 -19.96
C LYS A 345 -39.54 -27.98 -19.94
N SER A 346 -39.46 -28.71 -18.82
CA SER A 346 -40.17 -29.97 -18.64
C SER A 346 -41.69 -29.77 -18.67
N ALA A 347 -42.20 -28.77 -17.97
CA ALA A 347 -43.63 -28.42 -17.99
C ALA A 347 -44.12 -28.00 -19.38
N MET A 348 -43.34 -27.20 -20.12
CA MET A 348 -43.63 -26.81 -21.51
C MET A 348 -43.64 -28.03 -22.44
N ALA A 349 -42.70 -28.97 -22.29
CA ALA A 349 -42.69 -30.17 -23.12
C ALA A 349 -43.93 -31.03 -22.85
N GLN A 350 -44.35 -31.17 -21.58
CA GLN A 350 -45.57 -31.88 -21.22
C GLN A 350 -46.82 -31.17 -21.78
N GLN A 351 -46.93 -29.86 -21.61
CA GLN A 351 -48.04 -29.06 -22.12
C GLN A 351 -48.17 -29.18 -23.67
N ARG A 352 -47.03 -29.17 -24.40
CA ARG A 352 -46.98 -29.40 -25.84
C ARG A 352 -47.54 -30.77 -26.20
N LYS A 353 -47.13 -31.83 -25.50
CA LYS A 353 -47.63 -33.20 -25.71
C LYS A 353 -49.13 -33.31 -25.46
N ASP A 354 -49.62 -32.67 -24.40
CA ASP A 354 -51.05 -32.64 -24.06
C ASP A 354 -51.84 -31.91 -25.11
N PHE A 355 -51.32 -30.77 -25.60
CA PHE A 355 -51.94 -30.02 -26.70
C PHE A 355 -51.98 -30.82 -28.02
N GLU A 356 -50.90 -31.46 -28.42
CA GLU A 356 -50.84 -32.35 -29.61
C GLU A 356 -51.85 -33.49 -29.47
N THR A 357 -51.98 -34.07 -28.31
CA THR A 357 -52.95 -35.12 -28.00
C THR A 357 -54.41 -34.61 -28.14
N ALA A 358 -54.69 -33.42 -27.59
CA ALA A 358 -55.99 -32.76 -27.69
C ALA A 358 -56.35 -32.43 -29.14
N LEU A 359 -55.39 -31.91 -29.91
CA LEU A 359 -55.56 -31.59 -31.33
C LEU A 359 -55.86 -32.86 -32.14
N LEU A 360 -55.17 -33.96 -31.85
CA LEU A 360 -55.43 -35.24 -32.52
C LEU A 360 -56.86 -35.76 -32.23
N ARG A 361 -57.33 -35.65 -30.95
CA ARG A 361 -58.73 -36.00 -30.60
C ARG A 361 -59.72 -35.16 -31.33
N GLN A 362 -59.49 -33.83 -31.44
CA GLN A 362 -60.35 -32.90 -32.12
C GLN A 362 -60.42 -33.20 -33.62
N ARG A 363 -59.28 -33.51 -34.27
CA ARG A 363 -59.24 -33.93 -35.69
C ARG A 363 -60.07 -35.19 -35.92
N LYS A 364 -59.92 -36.22 -35.09
CA LYS A 364 -60.75 -37.46 -35.20
C LYS A 364 -62.25 -37.18 -34.99
N ALA A 365 -62.62 -36.30 -34.07
CA ALA A 365 -63.99 -35.91 -33.84
C ALA A 365 -64.55 -35.14 -35.05
N ASN A 366 -63.77 -34.25 -35.66
CA ASN A 366 -64.16 -33.52 -36.90
C ASN A 366 -64.29 -34.47 -38.07
N GLU A 367 -63.39 -35.43 -38.29
CA GLU A 367 -63.50 -36.47 -39.32
C GLU A 367 -64.79 -37.30 -39.19
N ALA A 368 -65.11 -37.71 -37.96
CA ALA A 368 -66.35 -38.45 -37.67
C ALA A 368 -67.61 -37.57 -37.90
N LEU A 369 -67.56 -36.27 -37.61
CA LEU A 369 -68.64 -35.34 -37.89
C LEU A 369 -68.84 -35.14 -39.42
N ILE A 370 -67.73 -35.00 -40.18
CA ILE A 370 -67.76 -34.89 -41.61
C ILE A 370 -68.36 -36.16 -42.28
N ALA A 371 -67.95 -37.36 -41.76
CA ALA A 371 -68.52 -38.63 -42.23
C ALA A 371 -70.06 -38.68 -42.04
N ARG A 372 -70.56 -38.24 -40.85
CA ARG A 372 -72.00 -38.16 -40.57
C ARG A 372 -72.73 -37.15 -41.46
N LEU A 373 -72.12 -36.01 -41.75
CA LEU A 373 -72.65 -35.01 -42.63
C LEU A 373 -72.83 -35.57 -44.05
N ASN A 374 -71.78 -36.27 -44.52
CA ASN A 374 -71.84 -36.90 -45.85
C ASN A 374 -72.93 -38.00 -45.92
N GLU A 375 -73.12 -38.81 -44.88
CA GLU A 375 -74.15 -39.79 -44.77
C GLU A 375 -75.57 -39.13 -44.80
N GLN A 376 -75.74 -38.03 -44.05
CA GLN A 376 -76.98 -37.24 -44.05
C GLN A 376 -77.27 -36.64 -45.42
N GLU A 377 -76.24 -36.09 -46.09
CA GLU A 377 -76.34 -35.54 -47.43
C GLU A 377 -76.78 -36.61 -48.46
N ALA A 378 -76.14 -37.79 -48.39
CA ALA A 378 -76.52 -38.91 -49.24
C ALA A 378 -77.98 -39.39 -48.97
N TRP A 379 -78.38 -39.35 -47.66
CA TRP A 379 -79.78 -39.68 -47.29
C TRP A 379 -80.74 -38.61 -47.81
N ILE A 380 -80.44 -37.32 -47.69
CA ILE A 380 -81.25 -36.21 -48.24
C ILE A 380 -81.41 -36.34 -49.78
N GLN A 381 -80.32 -36.64 -50.48
CA GLN A 381 -80.37 -36.86 -51.93
C GLN A 381 -81.29 -38.04 -52.33
N LYS A 382 -81.21 -39.14 -51.52
CA LYS A 382 -82.13 -40.26 -51.70
C LYS A 382 -83.61 -39.87 -51.51
N VAL A 383 -83.87 -39.13 -50.43
CA VAL A 383 -85.22 -38.64 -50.10
C VAL A 383 -85.72 -37.67 -51.22
N SER A 384 -84.87 -36.73 -51.66
CA SER A 384 -85.20 -35.80 -52.74
C SER A 384 -85.53 -36.54 -54.03
N ALA A 385 -84.76 -37.55 -54.43
CA ALA A 385 -85.02 -38.37 -55.62
C ALA A 385 -86.34 -39.19 -55.47
N GLN A 386 -86.66 -39.68 -54.24
CA GLN A 386 -87.96 -40.35 -53.99
C GLN A 386 -89.15 -39.39 -54.05
N VAL A 387 -88.96 -38.15 -53.55
CA VAL A 387 -90.01 -37.11 -53.63
C VAL A 387 -90.23 -36.68 -55.10
N GLU A 388 -89.19 -36.51 -55.88
CA GLU A 388 -89.28 -36.22 -57.29
C GLU A 388 -89.94 -37.36 -58.08
N ALA A 389 -89.60 -38.62 -57.74
CA ALA A 389 -90.24 -39.80 -58.40
C ALA A 389 -91.69 -39.98 -58.02
N ASN A 390 -92.11 -39.54 -56.81
CA ASN A 390 -93.49 -39.61 -56.33
C ASN A 390 -94.29 -38.29 -56.46
N GLY A 391 -93.73 -37.27 -57.09
CA GLY A 391 -94.42 -35.99 -57.36
C GLY A 391 -95.58 -36.08 -58.30
N PRO A 392 -96.53 -35.13 -58.22
CA PRO A 392 -97.80 -35.21 -59.02
C PRO A 392 -97.60 -35.20 -60.52
N GLY A 393 -96.41 -35.10 -61.09
CA GLY A 393 -96.17 -35.16 -62.52
C GLY A 393 -96.05 -36.54 -63.14
N SER A 394 -95.84 -37.64 -62.35
CA SER A 394 -95.74 -39.03 -62.88
C SER A 394 -97.04 -39.75 -62.92
N GLN A 395 -98.15 -39.15 -62.40
CA GLN A 395 -99.50 -39.74 -62.49
C GLN A 395 -100.31 -39.19 -63.66
N MET A 396 -99.79 -38.30 -64.55
CA MET A 396 -100.49 -37.77 -65.71
C MET A 396 -100.19 -38.44 -67.06
N LEU A 397 -99.55 -39.61 -67.06
CA LEU A 397 -99.24 -40.30 -68.34
C LEU A 397 -99.84 -41.72 -68.47
N VAL A 398 -100.88 -42.08 -67.67
CA VAL A 398 -101.59 -43.33 -67.82
C VAL A 398 -103.13 -43.21 -67.87
N GLU A 399 -103.62 -42.10 -68.40
CA GLU A 399 -104.99 -42.07 -68.85
C GLU A 399 -105.11 -41.36 -70.21
N ASN A 400 -104.85 -42.11 -71.28
CA ASN A 400 -105.51 -42.07 -72.57
C ASN A 400 -104.99 -43.14 -73.49
N GLN A 401 -105.53 -44.31 -73.39
CA GLN A 401 -106.11 -45.16 -74.43
C GLN A 401 -106.67 -46.41 -73.87
#